data_4544fe8b1ef5c93800ae2a3f50cb8572
#
_entry.id   4544fe8b1ef5c93800ae2a3f50cb8572
#
_cell.length_a   1.000
_cell.length_b   1.000
_cell.length_c   1.000
_cell.angle_alpha   90.00
_cell.angle_beta   90.00
_cell.angle_gamma   90.00
#
_symmetry.space_group_name_H-M   'P 1'
#
loop_
_entity.id
_entity.type
_entity.pdbx_description
1 polymer ?
#
loop_
_entity_poly.entity_id
_entity_poly.type
_entity_poly.pdbx_seq_one_letter_code
_entity_poly.pdbx_strand_id
1 'polypeptide(L)'
;MEEFENIVVRGQGSSIVRVSDVARVELGSETYSLSSTVNGMPAASLGIYEAPGGNAIQLVDNIKALLAESNLPPDMDYLVSLDSTLAVRAGIEDIVSTLLIALGLVVLVVFIFLQGWRGTLIPAFAVPVSIVGAFIAFPFFGFSINTICLMGLVLAIGLVVDDAIVVVEAVKNHISNGEKPLPATITAMREVSGPIVSTALVISCVFVPTLLLPGVSGKLFEQFAVTIGMSIIISAFCALSLSPALSSRLLKGGNSDTIWLLGPFFNMFNKGFNKARDWYVNALSLIHISEPTRLGM
;
A
#
# COMPACT_ATOMS: atom_id res chain seq x y z
N MET A 1 28.91 26.93 -38.43
CA MET A 1 30.14 27.65 -38.06
C MET A 1 30.25 29.00 -38.77
N GLU A 2 30.09 29.06 -40.09
CA GLU A 2 30.19 30.32 -40.89
C GLU A 2 29.28 31.46 -40.36
N GLU A 3 28.09 31.18 -39.82
CA GLU A 3 27.23 32.21 -39.26
C GLU A 3 27.83 32.84 -37.99
N PHE A 4 28.48 32.04 -37.15
CA PHE A 4 29.17 32.54 -35.97
C PHE A 4 30.44 33.33 -36.31
N GLU A 5 31.19 32.91 -37.31
CA GLU A 5 32.38 33.61 -37.81
C GLU A 5 32.02 35.00 -38.34
N ASN A 6 30.85 35.13 -38.94
CA ASN A 6 30.35 36.35 -39.55
C ASN A 6 29.67 37.33 -38.61
N ILE A 7 29.51 36.99 -37.30
CA ILE A 7 28.95 37.91 -36.32
C ILE A 7 29.81 39.16 -36.22
N VAL A 8 29.18 40.32 -36.33
CA VAL A 8 29.83 41.62 -36.21
C VAL A 8 30.06 41.97 -34.75
N VAL A 9 31.31 42.04 -34.33
CA VAL A 9 31.74 42.40 -32.98
C VAL A 9 31.78 43.92 -32.82
N ARG A 10 32.21 44.63 -33.86
CA ARG A 10 32.31 46.11 -33.87
C ARG A 10 32.08 46.66 -35.27
N GLY A 11 31.22 47.63 -35.38
CA GLY A 11 31.04 48.43 -36.61
C GLY A 11 31.17 49.91 -36.30
N GLN A 12 32.22 50.54 -36.82
CA GLN A 12 32.39 51.98 -36.78
C GLN A 12 32.80 52.48 -38.15
N GLY A 13 31.98 53.24 -38.81
CA GLY A 13 32.25 53.79 -40.15
C GLY A 13 32.36 52.70 -41.21
N SER A 14 33.41 52.73 -42.01
CA SER A 14 33.65 51.74 -43.07
C SER A 14 34.39 50.45 -42.60
N SER A 15 34.75 50.36 -41.33
CA SER A 15 35.43 49.20 -40.77
C SER A 15 34.47 48.33 -39.97
N ILE A 16 34.28 47.10 -40.43
CA ILE A 16 33.49 46.09 -39.74
C ILE A 16 34.49 45.03 -39.25
N VAL A 17 34.48 44.74 -37.92
CA VAL A 17 35.25 43.67 -37.30
C VAL A 17 34.30 42.53 -36.98
N ARG A 18 34.59 41.34 -37.51
CA ARG A 18 33.83 40.12 -37.30
C ARG A 18 34.51 39.24 -36.24
N VAL A 19 33.78 38.22 -35.76
CA VAL A 19 34.35 37.24 -34.82
C VAL A 19 35.54 36.53 -35.41
N SER A 20 35.52 36.19 -36.71
CA SER A 20 36.62 35.57 -37.43
C SER A 20 37.92 36.41 -37.45
N ASP A 21 37.83 37.75 -37.27
CA ASP A 21 38.99 38.65 -37.28
C ASP A 21 39.71 38.67 -35.92
N VAL A 22 39.05 38.31 -34.84
CA VAL A 22 39.53 38.43 -33.45
C VAL A 22 39.56 37.11 -32.68
N ALA A 23 38.88 36.08 -33.17
CA ALA A 23 38.76 34.78 -32.50
C ALA A 23 38.66 33.63 -33.51
N ARG A 24 39.07 32.43 -33.11
CA ARG A 24 38.85 31.22 -33.86
C ARG A 24 37.51 30.60 -33.38
N VAL A 25 36.63 30.31 -34.32
CA VAL A 25 35.36 29.63 -34.06
C VAL A 25 35.56 28.14 -34.32
N GLU A 26 35.36 27.33 -33.30
CA GLU A 26 35.43 25.86 -33.40
C GLU A 26 34.27 25.20 -32.64
N LEU A 27 33.78 24.10 -33.17
CA LEU A 27 32.83 23.26 -32.46
C LEU A 27 33.64 22.39 -31.49
N GLY A 28 33.44 22.58 -30.20
CA GLY A 28 34.17 21.87 -29.18
C GLY A 28 33.26 21.50 -27.99
N SER A 29 33.83 20.85 -27.01
CA SER A 29 33.13 20.57 -25.76
C SER A 29 33.19 21.80 -24.85
N GLU A 30 32.12 22.04 -24.09
CA GLU A 30 32.06 23.09 -23.07
C GLU A 30 33.15 22.92 -22.00
N THR A 31 33.51 21.66 -21.70
CA THR A 31 34.62 21.32 -20.81
C THR A 31 35.37 20.06 -21.29
N TYR A 32 36.68 20.07 -21.18
CA TYR A 32 37.57 18.92 -21.45
C TYR A 32 38.07 18.26 -20.15
N SER A 33 37.60 18.71 -18.99
CA SER A 33 37.99 18.16 -17.69
C SER A 33 37.30 16.85 -17.35
N LEU A 34 36.24 16.49 -18.07
CA LEU A 34 35.50 15.26 -17.89
C LEU A 34 35.76 14.29 -19.03
N SER A 35 36.20 13.09 -18.71
CA SER A 35 36.31 11.98 -19.66
C SER A 35 35.48 10.81 -19.16
N SER A 36 34.74 10.17 -20.06
CA SER A 36 33.95 8.97 -19.74
C SER A 36 34.57 7.77 -20.48
N THR A 37 34.68 6.67 -19.78
CA THR A 37 35.11 5.39 -20.35
C THR A 37 34.18 4.26 -19.88
N VAL A 38 33.91 3.32 -20.77
CA VAL A 38 33.17 2.09 -20.47
C VAL A 38 34.06 0.90 -20.86
N ASN A 39 34.38 0.03 -19.91
CA ASN A 39 35.25 -1.12 -20.09
C ASN A 39 36.62 -0.75 -20.69
N GLY A 40 37.15 0.45 -20.37
CA GLY A 40 38.41 0.94 -20.85
C GLY A 40 38.38 1.58 -22.25
N MET A 41 37.21 1.59 -22.91
CA MET A 41 37.01 2.28 -24.20
C MET A 41 36.46 3.68 -24.00
N PRO A 42 36.81 4.67 -24.80
CA PRO A 42 36.20 5.98 -24.75
C PRO A 42 34.68 5.90 -24.96
N ALA A 43 33.93 6.62 -24.14
CA ALA A 43 32.48 6.63 -24.21
C ALA A 43 31.95 8.05 -23.99
N ALA A 44 30.74 8.30 -24.52
CA ALA A 44 29.91 9.46 -24.14
C ALA A 44 28.87 9.03 -23.17
N SER A 45 28.73 9.70 -22.03
CA SER A 45 27.69 9.44 -21.03
C SER A 45 26.51 10.36 -21.26
N LEU A 46 25.32 9.78 -21.34
CA LEU A 46 24.06 10.51 -21.45
C LEU A 46 23.26 10.29 -20.17
N GLY A 47 23.01 11.36 -19.42
CA GLY A 47 22.12 11.34 -18.26
C GLY A 47 20.73 11.79 -18.66
N ILE A 48 19.73 10.93 -18.45
CA ILE A 48 18.33 11.24 -18.74
C ILE A 48 17.59 11.36 -17.41
N TYR A 49 16.93 12.49 -17.21
CA TYR A 49 16.23 12.81 -15.99
C TYR A 49 14.73 12.96 -16.24
N GLU A 50 13.97 12.49 -15.30
CA GLU A 50 12.53 12.64 -15.30
C GLU A 50 12.13 14.10 -15.04
N ALA A 51 11.16 14.61 -15.79
CA ALA A 51 10.56 15.90 -15.51
C ALA A 51 9.67 15.82 -14.24
N PRO A 52 9.52 16.91 -13.46
CA PRO A 52 8.65 16.93 -12.29
C PRO A 52 7.23 16.45 -12.63
N GLY A 53 6.75 15.43 -11.91
CA GLY A 53 5.45 14.80 -12.16
C GLY A 53 5.42 13.75 -13.27
N GLY A 54 6.57 13.40 -13.85
CA GLY A 54 6.70 12.34 -14.83
C GLY A 54 6.54 10.94 -14.22
N ASN A 55 6.63 9.93 -15.07
CA ASN A 55 6.65 8.52 -14.65
C ASN A 55 7.99 7.89 -15.08
N ALA A 56 8.86 7.63 -14.11
CA ALA A 56 10.20 7.09 -14.35
C ALA A 56 10.17 5.75 -15.08
N ILE A 57 9.23 4.86 -14.75
CA ILE A 57 9.10 3.54 -15.38
C ILE A 57 8.76 3.70 -16.87
N GLN A 58 7.75 4.52 -17.16
CA GLN A 58 7.33 4.77 -18.55
C GLN A 58 8.42 5.49 -19.34
N LEU A 59 9.15 6.43 -18.72
CA LEU A 59 10.28 7.11 -19.33
C LEU A 59 11.35 6.11 -19.76
N VAL A 60 11.77 5.21 -18.87
CA VAL A 60 12.81 4.20 -19.16
C VAL A 60 12.34 3.22 -20.23
N ASP A 61 11.08 2.79 -20.20
CA ASP A 61 10.53 1.91 -21.24
C ASP A 61 10.54 2.59 -22.62
N ASN A 62 10.14 3.86 -22.68
CA ASN A 62 10.17 4.64 -23.93
C ASN A 62 11.60 4.83 -24.44
N ILE A 63 12.57 5.09 -23.53
CA ILE A 63 13.98 5.23 -23.91
C ILE A 63 14.53 3.92 -24.47
N LYS A 64 14.27 2.79 -23.80
CA LYS A 64 14.69 1.47 -24.28
C LYS A 64 14.10 1.14 -25.65
N ALA A 65 12.83 1.48 -25.87
CA ALA A 65 12.20 1.31 -27.18
C ALA A 65 12.85 2.18 -28.26
N LEU A 66 13.09 3.46 -27.96
CA LEU A 66 13.78 4.38 -28.90
C LEU A 66 15.21 3.92 -29.21
N LEU A 67 15.95 3.43 -28.22
CA LEU A 67 17.31 2.91 -28.44
C LEU A 67 17.29 1.64 -29.29
N ALA A 68 16.32 0.77 -29.10
CA ALA A 68 16.15 -0.45 -29.91
C ALA A 68 15.79 -0.14 -31.38
N GLU A 69 15.05 0.95 -31.63
CA GLU A 69 14.70 1.41 -32.97
C GLU A 69 15.77 2.29 -33.62
N SER A 70 16.74 2.79 -32.82
CA SER A 70 17.77 3.69 -33.32
C SER A 70 18.79 2.96 -34.21
N ASN A 71 19.02 3.50 -35.42
CA ASN A 71 20.08 3.05 -36.30
C ASN A 71 21.41 3.70 -35.86
N LEU A 72 22.10 3.09 -34.91
CA LEU A 72 23.46 3.53 -34.53
C LEU A 72 24.47 3.18 -35.63
N PRO A 73 25.52 3.98 -35.81
CA PRO A 73 26.63 3.62 -36.70
C PRO A 73 27.19 2.24 -36.31
N PRO A 74 27.78 1.50 -37.31
CA PRO A 74 28.29 0.14 -37.05
C PRO A 74 29.36 0.03 -35.95
N ASP A 75 30.05 1.14 -35.68
CA ASP A 75 31.12 1.21 -34.67
C ASP A 75 30.65 1.76 -33.32
N MET A 76 29.33 2.01 -33.16
CA MET A 76 28.74 2.50 -31.92
C MET A 76 27.81 1.46 -31.33
N ASP A 77 27.95 1.27 -30.02
CA ASP A 77 27.07 0.47 -29.21
C ASP A 77 26.63 1.24 -27.97
N TYR A 78 25.56 0.87 -27.34
CA TYR A 78 25.11 1.52 -26.12
C TYR A 78 25.03 0.54 -24.93
N LEU A 79 25.34 1.04 -23.75
CA LEU A 79 25.23 0.31 -22.51
C LEU A 79 24.41 1.14 -21.51
N VAL A 80 23.33 0.57 -20.99
CA VAL A 80 22.60 1.17 -19.88
C VAL A 80 23.36 0.86 -18.59
N SER A 81 24.15 1.82 -18.12
CA SER A 81 25.01 1.66 -16.94
C SER A 81 24.24 1.81 -15.63
N LEU A 82 23.20 2.62 -15.62
CA LEU A 82 22.36 2.85 -14.44
C LEU A 82 20.89 2.94 -14.86
N ASP A 83 20.07 2.04 -14.33
CA ASP A 83 18.62 2.06 -14.43
C ASP A 83 18.03 2.06 -13.03
N SER A 84 17.65 3.24 -12.55
CA SER A 84 17.05 3.41 -11.22
C SER A 84 15.69 2.74 -11.08
N THR A 85 15.01 2.42 -12.20
CA THR A 85 13.69 1.80 -12.17
C THR A 85 13.71 0.31 -11.85
N LEU A 86 14.86 -0.36 -11.96
CA LEU A 86 14.99 -1.78 -11.60
C LEU A 86 14.65 -2.02 -10.13
N ALA A 87 15.20 -1.19 -9.23
CA ALA A 87 14.92 -1.28 -7.81
C ALA A 87 13.44 -0.97 -7.50
N VAL A 88 12.87 0.01 -8.20
CA VAL A 88 11.45 0.39 -8.05
C VAL A 88 10.53 -0.74 -8.52
N ARG A 89 10.81 -1.36 -9.67
CA ARG A 89 10.04 -2.50 -10.21
C ARG A 89 10.10 -3.70 -9.26
N ALA A 90 11.31 -4.08 -8.84
CA ALA A 90 11.48 -5.17 -7.88
C ALA A 90 10.72 -4.89 -6.56
N GLY A 91 10.83 -3.66 -6.04
CA GLY A 91 10.09 -3.26 -4.83
C GLY A 91 8.58 -3.33 -4.99
N ILE A 92 8.02 -2.92 -6.14
CA ILE A 92 6.58 -3.03 -6.41
C ILE A 92 6.16 -4.50 -6.49
N GLU A 93 6.91 -5.35 -7.20
CA GLU A 93 6.62 -6.78 -7.34
C GLU A 93 6.65 -7.50 -5.99
N ASP A 94 7.67 -7.24 -5.18
CA ASP A 94 7.81 -7.80 -3.83
C ASP A 94 6.64 -7.39 -2.92
N ILE A 95 6.20 -6.13 -3.00
CA ILE A 95 5.10 -5.65 -2.16
C ILE A 95 3.76 -6.18 -2.62
N VAL A 96 3.49 -6.25 -3.93
CA VAL A 96 2.27 -6.87 -4.47
C VAL A 96 2.21 -8.34 -4.07
N SER A 97 3.31 -9.07 -4.18
CA SER A 97 3.42 -10.45 -3.72
C SER A 97 3.13 -10.57 -2.22
N THR A 98 3.75 -9.72 -1.40
CA THR A 98 3.54 -9.69 0.05
C THR A 98 2.08 -9.37 0.40
N LEU A 99 1.45 -8.43 -0.32
CA LEU A 99 0.04 -8.07 -0.14
C LEU A 99 -0.89 -9.25 -0.41
N LEU A 100 -0.63 -10.01 -1.49
CA LEU A 100 -1.40 -11.20 -1.82
C LEU A 100 -1.20 -12.33 -0.79
N ILE A 101 0.04 -12.52 -0.32
CA ILE A 101 0.35 -13.49 0.74
C ILE A 101 -0.34 -13.09 2.05
N ALA A 102 -0.27 -11.82 2.44
CA ALA A 102 -0.92 -11.32 3.63
C ALA A 102 -2.44 -11.49 3.56
N LEU A 103 -3.05 -11.14 2.42
CA LEU A 103 -4.49 -11.35 2.20
C LEU A 103 -4.86 -12.84 2.30
N GLY A 104 -4.10 -13.71 1.66
CA GLY A 104 -4.29 -15.16 1.71
C GLY A 104 -4.19 -15.71 3.14
N LEU A 105 -3.17 -15.27 3.89
CA LEU A 105 -2.97 -15.67 5.28
C LEU A 105 -4.14 -15.20 6.16
N VAL A 106 -4.58 -13.96 6.01
CA VAL A 106 -5.71 -13.41 6.75
C VAL A 106 -6.98 -14.19 6.46
N VAL A 107 -7.30 -14.45 5.18
CA VAL A 107 -8.47 -15.26 4.79
C VAL A 107 -8.38 -16.68 5.38
N LEU A 108 -7.19 -17.29 5.40
CA LEU A 108 -6.95 -18.59 6.00
C LEU A 108 -7.24 -18.58 7.51
N VAL A 109 -6.69 -17.59 8.23
CA VAL A 109 -6.90 -17.45 9.68
C VAL A 109 -8.39 -17.24 9.99
N VAL A 110 -9.02 -16.32 9.27
CA VAL A 110 -10.46 -16.05 9.42
C VAL A 110 -11.28 -17.32 9.15
N PHE A 111 -10.92 -18.11 8.15
CA PHE A 111 -11.58 -19.37 7.83
C PHE A 111 -11.46 -20.39 8.98
N ILE A 112 -10.29 -20.48 9.61
CA ILE A 112 -10.06 -21.40 10.76
C ILE A 112 -10.95 -20.99 11.95
N PHE A 113 -11.08 -19.69 12.24
CA PHE A 113 -11.86 -19.20 13.37
C PHE A 113 -13.37 -19.23 13.10
N LEU A 114 -13.80 -18.77 11.92
CA LEU A 114 -15.23 -18.76 11.58
C LEU A 114 -15.77 -20.12 11.19
N GLN A 115 -14.91 -21.08 10.82
CA GLN A 115 -15.23 -22.48 10.47
C GLN A 115 -16.37 -22.61 9.43
N GLY A 116 -16.52 -21.60 8.57
CA GLY A 116 -17.56 -21.57 7.56
C GLY A 116 -17.16 -20.67 6.39
N TRP A 117 -17.20 -21.21 5.17
CA TRP A 117 -16.76 -20.51 3.97
C TRP A 117 -17.58 -19.23 3.67
N ARG A 118 -18.90 -19.24 3.99
CA ARG A 118 -19.77 -18.08 3.77
C ARG A 118 -19.41 -16.90 4.68
N GLY A 119 -19.11 -17.18 5.95
CA GLY A 119 -18.65 -16.17 6.89
C GLY A 119 -17.31 -15.59 6.47
N THR A 120 -16.41 -16.43 5.96
CA THR A 120 -15.06 -16.02 5.51
C THR A 120 -15.10 -15.15 4.24
N LEU A 121 -16.06 -15.38 3.35
CA LEU A 121 -16.19 -14.56 2.14
C LEU A 121 -16.46 -13.08 2.45
N ILE A 122 -17.13 -12.76 3.54
CA ILE A 122 -17.49 -11.38 3.87
C ILE A 122 -16.24 -10.53 4.13
N PRO A 123 -15.33 -10.89 5.05
CA PRO A 123 -14.05 -10.20 5.21
C PRO A 123 -13.16 -10.28 3.95
N ALA A 124 -13.18 -11.42 3.24
CA ALA A 124 -12.41 -11.61 2.01
C ALA A 124 -12.80 -10.62 0.91
N PHE A 125 -14.04 -10.14 0.86
CA PHE A 125 -14.47 -9.07 -0.04
C PHE A 125 -14.28 -7.67 0.56
N ALA A 126 -14.49 -7.51 1.88
CA ALA A 126 -14.37 -6.22 2.54
C ALA A 126 -12.94 -5.66 2.47
N VAL A 127 -11.92 -6.51 2.62
CA VAL A 127 -10.51 -6.10 2.60
C VAL A 127 -10.09 -5.50 1.26
N PRO A 128 -10.26 -6.17 0.10
CA PRO A 128 -9.92 -5.59 -1.19
C PRO A 128 -10.67 -4.29 -1.47
N VAL A 129 -11.96 -4.21 -1.10
CA VAL A 129 -12.76 -2.99 -1.29
C VAL A 129 -12.19 -1.83 -0.45
N SER A 130 -11.78 -2.09 0.79
CA SER A 130 -11.20 -1.07 1.67
C SER A 130 -9.82 -0.61 1.18
N ILE A 131 -8.99 -1.53 0.70
CA ILE A 131 -7.67 -1.22 0.13
C ILE A 131 -7.80 -0.37 -1.15
N VAL A 132 -8.63 -0.82 -2.09
CA VAL A 132 -8.88 -0.07 -3.33
C VAL A 132 -9.51 1.29 -3.01
N GLY A 133 -10.42 1.34 -2.05
CA GLY A 133 -11.05 2.56 -1.59
C GLY A 133 -10.05 3.58 -1.03
N ALA A 134 -8.98 3.13 -0.35
CA ALA A 134 -7.95 4.02 0.17
C ALA A 134 -7.25 4.84 -0.93
N PHE A 135 -7.12 4.29 -2.14
CA PHE A 135 -6.56 5.01 -3.28
C PHE A 135 -7.40 6.21 -3.75
N ILE A 136 -8.69 6.27 -3.37
CA ILE A 136 -9.55 7.42 -3.69
C ILE A 136 -9.01 8.71 -3.05
N ALA A 137 -8.34 8.58 -1.89
CA ALA A 137 -7.75 9.72 -1.20
C ALA A 137 -6.49 10.27 -1.88
N PHE A 138 -5.74 9.46 -2.61
CA PHE A 138 -4.43 9.82 -3.16
C PHE A 138 -4.44 11.07 -4.06
N PRO A 139 -5.38 11.23 -5.01
CA PRO A 139 -5.45 12.43 -5.83
C PRO A 139 -5.69 13.71 -5.02
N PHE A 140 -6.45 13.62 -3.90
CA PHE A 140 -6.75 14.78 -3.05
C PHE A 140 -5.52 15.29 -2.30
N PHE A 141 -4.59 14.38 -1.95
CA PHE A 141 -3.35 14.70 -1.26
C PHE A 141 -2.15 14.85 -2.21
N GLY A 142 -2.34 14.65 -3.52
CA GLY A 142 -1.27 14.68 -4.50
C GLY A 142 -0.27 13.53 -4.35
N PHE A 143 -0.71 12.39 -3.82
CA PHE A 143 0.13 11.21 -3.62
C PHE A 143 0.18 10.33 -4.86
N SER A 144 1.34 9.78 -5.14
CA SER A 144 1.53 8.70 -6.10
C SER A 144 1.67 7.36 -5.38
N ILE A 145 1.36 6.29 -6.09
CA ILE A 145 1.59 4.93 -5.59
C ILE A 145 3.09 4.70 -5.55
N ASN A 146 3.61 4.48 -4.36
CA ASN A 146 5.02 4.23 -4.09
C ASN A 146 5.17 3.14 -3.01
N THR A 147 6.41 2.71 -2.79
CA THR A 147 6.74 1.65 -1.82
C THR A 147 6.19 1.94 -0.42
N ILE A 148 6.20 3.20 0.01
CA ILE A 148 5.77 3.59 1.36
C ILE A 148 4.25 3.47 1.52
N CYS A 149 3.49 3.93 0.52
CA CYS A 149 2.05 3.76 0.49
C CYS A 149 1.67 2.26 0.48
N LEU A 150 2.38 1.45 -0.31
CA LEU A 150 2.14 0.02 -0.39
C LEU A 150 2.49 -0.71 0.92
N MET A 151 3.57 -0.31 1.61
CA MET A 151 3.86 -0.79 2.97
C MET A 151 2.74 -0.42 3.97
N GLY A 152 2.21 0.80 3.85
CA GLY A 152 1.04 1.23 4.63
C GLY A 152 -0.18 0.34 4.37
N LEU A 153 -0.43 -0.05 3.12
CA LEU A 153 -1.52 -0.97 2.78
C LEU A 153 -1.32 -2.38 3.34
N VAL A 154 -0.09 -2.91 3.31
CA VAL A 154 0.21 -4.22 3.93
C VAL A 154 -0.12 -4.21 5.42
N LEU A 155 0.26 -3.14 6.14
CA LEU A 155 -0.10 -2.98 7.55
C LEU A 155 -1.62 -2.80 7.72
N ALA A 156 -2.25 -2.02 6.85
CA ALA A 156 -3.68 -1.77 6.91
C ALA A 156 -4.53 -3.04 6.74
N ILE A 157 -4.06 -4.06 5.99
CA ILE A 157 -4.79 -5.33 5.83
C ILE A 157 -5.14 -5.95 7.18
N GLY A 158 -4.17 -6.00 8.10
CA GLY A 158 -4.38 -6.55 9.43
C GLY A 158 -5.40 -5.77 10.26
N LEU A 159 -5.42 -4.44 10.13
CA LEU A 159 -6.33 -3.56 10.87
C LEU A 159 -7.74 -3.55 10.26
N VAL A 160 -7.82 -3.58 8.94
CA VAL A 160 -9.06 -3.50 8.15
C VAL A 160 -9.92 -4.76 8.30
N VAL A 161 -9.28 -5.92 8.40
CA VAL A 161 -10.00 -7.19 8.46
C VAL A 161 -10.80 -7.35 9.76
N ASP A 162 -10.31 -6.75 10.84
CA ASP A 162 -10.85 -6.92 12.19
C ASP A 162 -12.29 -6.38 12.28
N ASP A 163 -12.57 -5.22 11.71
CA ASP A 163 -13.90 -4.62 11.67
C ASP A 163 -14.95 -5.56 11.03
N ALA A 164 -14.60 -6.18 9.91
CA ALA A 164 -15.50 -7.11 9.21
C ALA A 164 -15.72 -8.42 9.99
N ILE A 165 -14.67 -8.90 10.69
CA ILE A 165 -14.76 -10.11 11.53
C ILE A 165 -15.74 -9.88 12.68
N VAL A 166 -15.61 -8.76 13.39
CA VAL A 166 -16.48 -8.41 14.53
C VAL A 166 -17.96 -8.42 14.11
N VAL A 167 -18.29 -7.85 12.95
CA VAL A 167 -19.66 -7.87 12.42
C VAL A 167 -20.13 -9.30 12.15
N VAL A 168 -19.33 -10.08 11.42
CA VAL A 168 -19.71 -11.46 11.05
C VAL A 168 -19.87 -12.35 12.27
N GLU A 169 -18.98 -12.20 13.27
CA GLU A 169 -19.01 -12.97 14.50
C GLU A 169 -20.27 -12.64 15.32
N ALA A 170 -20.57 -11.34 15.51
CA ALA A 170 -21.78 -10.90 16.21
C ALA A 170 -23.05 -11.44 15.54
N VAL A 171 -23.15 -11.33 14.21
CA VAL A 171 -24.29 -11.88 13.45
C VAL A 171 -24.38 -13.40 13.60
N LYS A 172 -23.27 -14.12 13.50
CA LYS A 172 -23.24 -15.59 13.68
C LYS A 172 -23.69 -15.98 15.09
N ASN A 173 -23.31 -15.25 16.10
CA ASN A 173 -23.72 -15.50 17.48
C ASN A 173 -25.25 -15.41 17.62
N HIS A 174 -25.88 -14.37 17.09
CA HIS A 174 -27.35 -14.24 17.11
C HIS A 174 -28.05 -15.33 16.30
N ILE A 175 -27.50 -15.70 15.13
CA ILE A 175 -28.04 -16.81 14.34
C ILE A 175 -27.93 -18.14 15.10
N SER A 176 -26.82 -18.38 15.81
CA SER A 176 -26.65 -19.60 16.63
C SER A 176 -27.64 -19.68 17.79
N ASN A 177 -28.12 -18.54 18.30
CA ASN A 177 -29.15 -18.42 19.31
C ASN A 177 -30.58 -18.60 18.76
N GLY A 178 -30.71 -18.88 17.44
CA GLY A 178 -31.97 -19.21 16.78
C GLY A 178 -32.67 -18.06 16.06
N GLU A 179 -32.01 -16.88 15.97
CA GLU A 179 -32.55 -15.76 15.19
C GLU A 179 -32.39 -16.00 13.68
N LYS A 180 -33.33 -15.48 12.90
CA LYS A 180 -33.18 -15.47 11.42
C LYS A 180 -32.09 -14.50 11.01
N PRO A 181 -31.39 -14.73 9.84
CA PRO A 181 -30.24 -13.93 9.44
C PRO A 181 -30.46 -12.41 9.42
N LEU A 182 -31.60 -11.93 8.92
CA LEU A 182 -31.88 -10.49 8.83
C LEU A 182 -32.12 -9.85 10.21
N PRO A 183 -33.02 -10.36 11.09
CA PRO A 183 -33.14 -9.88 12.47
C PRO A 183 -31.79 -9.95 13.21
N ALA A 184 -31.12 -11.09 13.15
CA ALA A 184 -29.80 -11.29 13.78
C ALA A 184 -28.79 -10.19 13.37
N THR A 185 -28.75 -9.84 12.07
CA THR A 185 -27.90 -8.78 11.57
C THR A 185 -28.27 -7.41 12.15
N ILE A 186 -29.58 -7.10 12.25
CA ILE A 186 -30.04 -5.83 12.80
C ILE A 186 -29.67 -5.72 14.29
N THR A 187 -29.87 -6.80 15.06
CA THR A 187 -29.51 -6.83 16.47
C THR A 187 -28.03 -6.71 16.68
N ALA A 188 -27.21 -7.50 15.96
CA ALA A 188 -25.78 -7.44 16.02
C ALA A 188 -25.25 -6.03 15.68
N MET A 189 -25.78 -5.39 14.63
CA MET A 189 -25.33 -4.04 14.25
C MET A 189 -25.64 -2.97 15.29
N ARG A 190 -26.71 -3.11 16.07
CA ARG A 190 -26.98 -2.20 17.19
C ARG A 190 -25.93 -2.32 18.30
N GLU A 191 -25.37 -3.50 18.47
CA GLU A 191 -24.36 -3.78 19.50
C GLU A 191 -22.96 -3.33 19.06
N VAL A 192 -22.57 -3.60 17.78
CA VAL A 192 -21.18 -3.44 17.34
C VAL A 192 -20.91 -2.14 16.59
N SER A 193 -21.92 -1.41 16.10
CA SER A 193 -21.69 -0.19 15.31
C SER A 193 -20.97 0.92 16.10
N GLY A 194 -21.34 1.11 17.38
CA GLY A 194 -20.68 2.08 18.26
C GLY A 194 -19.18 1.76 18.45
N PRO A 195 -18.83 0.57 18.91
CA PRO A 195 -17.46 0.10 19.02
C PRO A 195 -16.65 0.26 17.71
N ILE A 196 -17.19 -0.14 16.55
CA ILE A 196 -16.49 -0.04 15.25
C ILE A 196 -16.15 1.42 14.92
N VAL A 197 -17.10 2.34 15.05
CA VAL A 197 -16.83 3.77 14.83
C VAL A 197 -15.78 4.30 15.80
N SER A 198 -15.88 3.91 17.08
CA SER A 198 -14.94 4.36 18.11
C SER A 198 -13.53 3.85 17.84
N THR A 199 -13.36 2.57 17.52
CA THR A 199 -12.04 2.00 17.20
C THR A 199 -11.44 2.64 15.95
N ALA A 200 -12.21 2.82 14.88
CA ALA A 200 -11.76 3.47 13.67
C ALA A 200 -11.29 4.91 13.91
N LEU A 201 -12.03 5.68 14.73
CA LEU A 201 -11.64 7.03 15.11
C LEU A 201 -10.35 7.04 15.94
N VAL A 202 -10.26 6.18 16.96
CA VAL A 202 -9.08 6.10 17.83
C VAL A 202 -7.84 5.74 17.02
N ILE A 203 -7.90 4.70 16.17
CA ILE A 203 -6.76 4.27 15.38
C ILE A 203 -6.38 5.37 14.37
N SER A 204 -7.36 6.00 13.70
CA SER A 204 -7.09 7.12 12.79
C SER A 204 -6.41 8.28 13.51
N CYS A 205 -6.83 8.63 14.73
CA CYS A 205 -6.24 9.70 15.52
C CYS A 205 -4.78 9.39 15.94
N VAL A 206 -4.40 8.12 16.10
CA VAL A 206 -3.00 7.73 16.40
C VAL A 206 -2.05 8.15 15.29
N PHE A 207 -2.51 8.20 14.05
CA PHE A 207 -1.68 8.62 12.90
C PHE A 207 -1.64 10.13 12.69
N VAL A 208 -2.52 10.93 13.31
CA VAL A 208 -2.53 12.40 13.17
C VAL A 208 -1.19 13.05 13.55
N PRO A 209 -0.50 12.68 14.65
CA PRO A 209 0.78 13.29 14.99
C PRO A 209 1.85 13.11 13.92
N THR A 210 1.80 12.04 13.13
CA THR A 210 2.78 11.78 12.07
C THR A 210 2.63 12.77 10.90
N LEU A 211 1.44 13.36 10.70
CA LEU A 211 1.20 14.38 9.69
C LEU A 211 1.86 15.71 10.03
N LEU A 212 2.23 15.92 11.29
CA LEU A 212 2.84 17.15 11.78
C LEU A 212 4.37 17.10 11.78
N LEU A 213 4.98 15.98 11.38
CA LEU A 213 6.42 15.83 11.33
C LEU A 213 7.04 16.70 10.23
N PRO A 214 8.05 17.54 10.54
CA PRO A 214 8.71 18.36 9.54
C PRO A 214 9.76 17.59 8.74
N GLY A 215 10.13 18.14 7.56
CA GLY A 215 11.24 17.65 6.75
C GLY A 215 10.89 16.48 5.83
N VAL A 216 11.94 15.89 5.23
CA VAL A 216 11.79 14.79 4.25
C VAL A 216 11.15 13.56 4.90
N SER A 217 11.59 13.22 6.11
CA SER A 217 11.01 12.09 6.85
C SER A 217 9.52 12.31 7.14
N GLY A 218 9.12 13.56 7.45
CA GLY A 218 7.71 13.91 7.65
C GLY A 218 6.88 13.62 6.41
N LYS A 219 7.35 13.99 5.22
CA LYS A 219 6.66 13.72 3.95
C LYS A 219 6.49 12.23 3.66
N LEU A 220 7.47 11.41 4.01
CA LEU A 220 7.39 9.97 3.88
C LEU A 220 6.35 9.37 4.83
N PHE A 221 6.39 9.77 6.11
CA PHE A 221 5.44 9.32 7.11
C PHE A 221 4.02 9.85 6.88
N GLU A 222 3.87 11.04 6.28
CA GLU A 222 2.57 11.60 5.88
C GLU A 222 1.84 10.65 4.92
N GLN A 223 2.52 10.19 3.85
CA GLN A 223 1.93 9.26 2.88
C GLN A 223 1.53 7.93 3.52
N PHE A 224 2.40 7.38 4.38
CA PHE A 224 2.13 6.16 5.14
C PHE A 224 0.90 6.31 6.03
N ALA A 225 0.86 7.38 6.83
CA ALA A 225 -0.21 7.64 7.79
C ALA A 225 -1.57 7.88 7.13
N VAL A 226 -1.58 8.67 6.05
CA VAL A 226 -2.82 8.92 5.28
C VAL A 226 -3.33 7.63 4.65
N THR A 227 -2.43 6.81 4.09
CA THR A 227 -2.81 5.53 3.48
C THR A 227 -3.50 4.61 4.49
N ILE A 228 -2.92 4.45 5.68
CA ILE A 228 -3.50 3.62 6.74
C ILE A 228 -4.80 4.24 7.26
N GLY A 229 -4.79 5.53 7.60
CA GLY A 229 -5.96 6.22 8.13
C GLY A 229 -7.16 6.14 7.19
N MET A 230 -6.95 6.36 5.89
CA MET A 230 -8.02 6.23 4.89
C MET A 230 -8.49 4.79 4.73
N SER A 231 -7.58 3.81 4.76
CA SER A 231 -7.94 2.39 4.73
C SER A 231 -8.86 2.02 5.90
N ILE A 232 -8.57 2.50 7.10
CA ILE A 232 -9.36 2.25 8.31
C ILE A 232 -10.74 2.92 8.22
N ILE A 233 -10.80 4.18 7.77
CA ILE A 233 -12.09 4.89 7.61
C ILE A 233 -12.99 4.16 6.61
N ILE A 234 -12.44 3.74 5.48
CA ILE A 234 -13.19 3.01 4.47
C ILE A 234 -13.55 1.60 4.95
N SER A 235 -12.67 0.95 5.75
CA SER A 235 -12.97 -0.31 6.41
C SER A 235 -14.18 -0.20 7.31
N ALA A 236 -14.20 0.80 8.20
CA ALA A 236 -15.34 1.03 9.08
C ALA A 236 -16.64 1.28 8.28
N PHE A 237 -16.56 2.03 7.18
CA PHE A 237 -17.69 2.21 6.27
C PHE A 237 -18.14 0.90 5.63
N CYS A 238 -17.21 0.05 5.18
CA CYS A 238 -17.52 -1.29 4.66
C CYS A 238 -18.09 -2.22 5.75
N ALA A 239 -17.55 -2.15 6.96
CA ALA A 239 -18.05 -2.93 8.08
C ALA A 239 -19.48 -2.54 8.48
N LEU A 240 -19.83 -1.26 8.36
CA LEU A 240 -21.18 -0.76 8.69
C LEU A 240 -22.19 -0.90 7.54
N SER A 241 -21.74 -1.11 6.30
CA SER A 241 -22.62 -1.18 5.13
C SER A 241 -22.53 -2.53 4.41
N LEU A 242 -21.36 -2.88 3.87
CA LEU A 242 -21.15 -4.08 3.07
C LEU A 242 -21.25 -5.36 3.90
N SER A 243 -20.58 -5.40 5.06
CA SER A 243 -20.53 -6.59 5.90
C SER A 243 -21.92 -7.01 6.41
N PRO A 244 -22.80 -6.13 6.95
CA PRO A 244 -24.14 -6.51 7.34
C PRO A 244 -25.01 -6.88 6.15
N ALA A 245 -24.90 -6.20 5.00
CA ALA A 245 -25.64 -6.53 3.80
C ALA A 245 -25.33 -7.96 3.30
N LEU A 246 -24.05 -8.32 3.30
CA LEU A 246 -23.62 -9.66 2.94
C LEU A 246 -23.97 -10.68 4.01
N SER A 247 -23.83 -10.35 5.30
CA SER A 247 -24.14 -11.25 6.42
C SER A 247 -25.64 -11.66 6.39
N SER A 248 -26.55 -10.72 6.18
CA SER A 248 -27.98 -10.99 6.12
C SER A 248 -28.40 -11.93 4.97
N ARG A 249 -27.59 -11.99 3.89
CA ARG A 249 -27.87 -12.79 2.69
C ARG A 249 -27.11 -14.11 2.63
N LEU A 250 -25.83 -14.08 3.04
CA LEU A 250 -24.94 -15.23 2.90
C LEU A 250 -24.98 -16.17 4.10
N LEU A 251 -25.12 -15.63 5.31
CA LEU A 251 -25.16 -16.46 6.52
C LEU A 251 -26.49 -17.18 6.61
N LYS A 252 -26.44 -18.46 6.97
CA LYS A 252 -27.60 -19.33 7.18
C LYS A 252 -27.55 -19.95 8.56
N GLY A 253 -28.70 -20.17 9.18
CA GLY A 253 -28.78 -20.94 10.40
C GLY A 253 -28.53 -22.43 10.16
N GLY A 254 -27.74 -23.05 11.03
CA GLY A 254 -27.39 -24.47 10.98
C GLY A 254 -25.95 -24.79 10.65
N ASN A 255 -25.49 -25.99 10.94
CA ASN A 255 -24.14 -26.53 10.74
C ASN A 255 -23.78 -26.75 9.25
N SER A 256 -24.56 -26.22 8.31
CA SER A 256 -24.41 -26.53 6.87
C SER A 256 -23.21 -25.86 6.18
N ASP A 257 -22.49 -25.00 6.87
CA ASP A 257 -21.38 -24.23 6.27
C ASP A 257 -20.00 -24.83 6.54
N THR A 258 -19.91 -25.81 7.44
CA THR A 258 -18.65 -26.50 7.76
C THR A 258 -18.34 -27.53 6.67
N ILE A 259 -17.16 -27.43 6.06
CA ILE A 259 -16.71 -28.42 5.09
C ILE A 259 -16.50 -29.74 5.86
N TRP A 260 -17.30 -30.74 5.58
CA TRP A 260 -17.28 -32.05 6.24
C TRP A 260 -15.87 -32.68 6.31
N LEU A 261 -15.07 -32.47 5.28
CA LEU A 261 -13.70 -33.00 5.22
C LEU A 261 -12.76 -32.44 6.30
N LEU A 262 -13.02 -31.21 6.78
CA LEU A 262 -12.21 -30.52 7.80
C LEU A 262 -12.76 -30.68 9.22
N GLY A 263 -13.83 -31.44 9.40
CA GLY A 263 -14.45 -31.70 10.70
C GLY A 263 -13.48 -32.17 11.79
N PRO A 264 -12.62 -33.18 11.55
CA PRO A 264 -11.63 -33.64 12.54
C PRO A 264 -10.65 -32.55 12.96
N PHE A 265 -10.17 -31.74 12.01
CA PHE A 265 -9.26 -30.61 12.27
C PHE A 265 -9.93 -29.55 13.14
N PHE A 266 -11.15 -29.13 12.80
CA PHE A 266 -11.89 -28.14 13.58
C PHE A 266 -12.22 -28.65 14.98
N ASN A 267 -12.55 -29.92 15.15
CA ASN A 267 -12.76 -30.51 16.46
C ASN A 267 -11.51 -30.48 17.34
N MET A 268 -10.34 -30.75 16.76
CA MET A 268 -9.06 -30.65 17.47
C MET A 268 -8.75 -29.20 17.85
N PHE A 269 -8.93 -28.27 16.92
CA PHE A 269 -8.76 -26.84 17.15
C PHE A 269 -9.69 -26.34 18.26
N ASN A 270 -10.98 -26.68 18.21
CA ASN A 270 -11.97 -26.26 19.20
C ASN A 270 -11.66 -26.83 20.60
N LYS A 271 -11.18 -28.07 20.70
CA LYS A 271 -10.75 -28.64 22.00
C LYS A 271 -9.55 -27.86 22.57
N GLY A 272 -8.55 -27.53 21.74
CA GLY A 272 -7.41 -26.72 22.16
C GLY A 272 -7.82 -25.32 22.59
N PHE A 273 -8.65 -24.65 21.79
CA PHE A 273 -9.15 -23.31 22.06
C PHE A 273 -9.99 -23.24 23.34
N ASN A 274 -10.93 -24.19 23.53
CA ASN A 274 -11.75 -24.26 24.73
C ASN A 274 -10.89 -24.48 25.98
N LYS A 275 -9.88 -25.33 25.91
CA LYS A 275 -8.95 -25.56 27.03
C LYS A 275 -8.16 -24.27 27.38
N ALA A 276 -7.72 -23.54 26.37
CA ALA A 276 -7.03 -22.27 26.58
C ALA A 276 -7.97 -21.20 27.18
N ARG A 277 -9.20 -21.11 26.66
CA ARG A 277 -10.24 -20.23 27.21
C ARG A 277 -10.55 -20.54 28.67
N ASP A 278 -10.76 -21.81 28.98
CA ASP A 278 -11.14 -22.25 30.33
C ASP A 278 -9.97 -22.00 31.30
N TRP A 279 -8.73 -22.21 30.86
CA TRP A 279 -7.55 -21.83 31.64
C TRP A 279 -7.50 -20.31 31.91
N TYR A 280 -7.76 -19.48 30.89
CA TYR A 280 -7.77 -18.02 31.02
C TYR A 280 -8.89 -17.55 31.98
N VAL A 281 -10.11 -18.08 31.84
CA VAL A 281 -11.24 -17.76 32.73
C VAL A 281 -10.95 -18.16 34.19
N ASN A 282 -10.35 -19.33 34.39
CA ASN A 282 -9.94 -19.76 35.74
C ASN A 282 -8.84 -18.88 36.33
N ALA A 283 -7.88 -18.43 35.50
CA ALA A 283 -6.84 -17.48 35.94
C ALA A 283 -7.43 -16.11 36.33
N LEU A 284 -8.40 -15.60 35.56
CA LEU A 284 -9.13 -14.38 35.89
C LEU A 284 -9.96 -14.52 37.19
N SER A 285 -10.60 -15.67 37.41
CA SER A 285 -11.31 -15.95 38.63
C SER A 285 -10.41 -15.91 39.88
N LEU A 286 -9.18 -16.37 39.75
CA LEU A 286 -8.16 -16.28 40.83
C LEU A 286 -7.80 -14.82 41.19
N ILE A 287 -7.78 -13.91 40.21
CA ILE A 287 -7.52 -12.49 40.46
C ILE A 287 -8.67 -11.86 41.25
N HIS A 288 -9.92 -12.20 40.96
CA HIS A 288 -11.09 -11.73 41.72
C HIS A 288 -11.14 -12.30 43.14
N ILE A 289 -10.68 -13.54 43.38
CA ILE A 289 -10.63 -14.14 44.72
C ILE A 289 -9.45 -13.54 45.55
N SER A 290 -8.37 -13.08 44.88
CA SER A 290 -7.19 -12.50 45.52
C SER A 290 -7.31 -11.00 45.80
N GLU A 291 -8.38 -10.31 45.37
CA GLU A 291 -8.68 -8.95 45.85
C GLU A 291 -9.07 -9.02 47.32
N PRO A 292 -8.17 -8.64 48.26
CA PRO A 292 -8.57 -8.55 49.63
C PRO A 292 -9.61 -7.42 49.71
N THR A 293 -10.73 -7.72 50.32
CA THR A 293 -11.77 -6.80 50.80
C THR A 293 -11.11 -5.63 51.55
N ARG A 294 -10.56 -4.65 50.83
CA ARG A 294 -10.11 -3.36 51.37
C ARG A 294 -11.25 -2.36 51.46
N LEU A 295 -12.42 -2.81 51.81
CA LEU A 295 -13.56 -1.97 52.14
C LEU A 295 -14.12 -2.46 53.51
N GLY A 296 -13.37 -2.15 54.55
CA GLY A 296 -13.79 -2.50 55.92
C GLY A 296 -12.74 -2.09 56.95
N MET A 297 -12.28 -0.85 56.94
CA MET A 297 -11.75 -0.11 58.09
C MET A 297 -12.00 1.38 57.89
#